data_0023edee867ad981d3461dd4b10bcb25
#
_entry.id   0023edee867ad981d3461dd4b10bcb25
#
_cell.length_a   1.000
_cell.length_b   1.000
_cell.length_c   1.000
_cell.angle_alpha   90.00
_cell.angle_beta   90.00
_cell.angle_gamma   90.00
#
_symmetry.space_group_name_H-M   'P 1'
#
loop_
_entity.id
_entity.type
_entity.pdbx_description
1 polymer ?
#
loop_
_entity_poly.entity_id
_entity_poly.type
_entity_poly.pdbx_seq_one_letter_code
_entity_poly.pdbx_strand_id
1 'polypeptide(L)'
;MPNLFFFLSGEHKDLPVAELEAILETEGFAYKINEKLDQVLRLEADPECVEALKQRAAFTRLCAMELFNCPSTTPNIIKTLYAAHVNEALKENESFVVRVKHVGNYSAEINGMLLEQKLGEHILSIAPESKVKLRDPNVTFTGILTNNRFIFGITLAEISAKPFVERRPRKRPFFHPSAMQAKLARCMVNLAHPRAGEIVLDPFCGTGTMLIEATLIGCRTVGLDVQRRMARGTLRNMAHFKVKPEAVVVTDARTLPIRRADVVVTDPPYGTSSTTLRRTTKQIIEEILTSVHEILNEGRRICIAAPRRLSIVQSGTRLGYKHIESHFVYVHRSLTREIVVFQKK
;
A
#
# COMPACT_ATOMS: atom_id res chain seq x y z
N MET A 1 -11.26 -11.18 -18.28
CA MET A 1 -10.91 -9.89 -17.63
C MET A 1 -9.76 -9.28 -18.42
N PRO A 2 -9.69 -7.95 -18.59
CA PRO A 2 -8.56 -7.32 -19.28
C PRO A 2 -7.27 -7.45 -18.47
N ASN A 3 -6.14 -7.35 -19.19
CA ASN A 3 -4.84 -7.27 -18.57
C ASN A 3 -4.60 -5.85 -18.05
N LEU A 4 -4.19 -5.77 -16.79
CA LEU A 4 -3.77 -4.54 -16.14
C LEU A 4 -2.31 -4.65 -15.72
N PHE A 5 -1.63 -3.51 -15.66
CA PHE A 5 -0.35 -3.44 -14.98
C PHE A 5 -0.31 -2.26 -14.00
N PHE A 6 0.44 -2.46 -12.94
CA PHE A 6 0.56 -1.50 -11.84
C PHE A 6 2.02 -1.16 -11.64
N PHE A 7 2.33 0.13 -11.69
CA PHE A 7 3.66 0.61 -11.32
C PHE A 7 3.70 0.85 -9.82
N LEU A 8 4.62 0.19 -9.16
CA LEU A 8 4.74 0.14 -7.71
C LEU A 8 5.93 0.94 -7.20
N SER A 9 5.92 1.28 -5.91
CA SER A 9 7.03 1.94 -5.24
C SER A 9 8.20 0.97 -5.03
N GLY A 10 9.42 1.40 -5.33
CA GLY A 10 10.65 0.66 -5.00
C GLY A 10 11.11 0.80 -3.54
N GLU A 11 10.30 1.41 -2.64
CA GLU A 11 10.68 1.63 -1.23
C GLU A 11 10.85 0.32 -0.44
N HIS A 12 10.09 -0.71 -0.80
CA HIS A 12 10.11 -2.04 -0.20
C HIS A 12 9.98 -3.11 -1.28
N LYS A 13 10.62 -4.28 -1.05
CA LYS A 13 10.66 -5.34 -2.05
C LYS A 13 9.30 -6.01 -2.26
N ASP A 14 8.64 -6.40 -1.16
CA ASP A 14 7.46 -7.29 -1.21
C ASP A 14 6.16 -6.57 -0.82
N LEU A 15 6.22 -5.59 0.09
CA LEU A 15 5.05 -4.88 0.61
C LEU A 15 4.17 -4.23 -0.45
N PRO A 16 4.70 -3.63 -1.55
CA PRO A 16 3.84 -3.01 -2.55
C PRO A 16 2.92 -4.00 -3.28
N VAL A 17 3.40 -5.22 -3.52
CA VAL A 17 2.61 -6.29 -4.13
C VAL A 17 1.61 -6.83 -3.13
N ALA A 18 2.04 -7.14 -1.90
CA ALA A 18 1.16 -7.62 -0.84
C ALA A 18 0.03 -6.62 -0.52
N GLU A 19 0.33 -5.31 -0.48
CA GLU A 19 -0.68 -4.27 -0.29
C GLU A 19 -1.72 -4.28 -1.41
N LEU A 20 -1.28 -4.39 -2.67
CA LEU A 20 -2.19 -4.39 -3.81
C LEU A 20 -3.10 -5.63 -3.77
N GLU A 21 -2.54 -6.82 -3.56
CA GLU A 21 -3.29 -8.07 -3.41
C GLU A 21 -4.31 -7.95 -2.26
N ALA A 22 -3.87 -7.44 -1.10
CA ALA A 22 -4.74 -7.22 0.07
C ALA A 22 -5.91 -6.27 -0.21
N ILE A 23 -5.69 -5.21 -1.00
CA ILE A 23 -6.77 -4.29 -1.39
C ILE A 23 -7.77 -4.99 -2.30
N LEU A 24 -7.31 -5.72 -3.33
CA LEU A 24 -8.19 -6.45 -4.25
C LEU A 24 -9.05 -7.47 -3.49
N GLU A 25 -8.43 -8.27 -2.61
CA GLU A 25 -9.13 -9.26 -1.79
C GLU A 25 -10.15 -8.62 -0.84
N THR A 26 -9.80 -7.50 -0.20
CA THR A 26 -10.68 -6.80 0.74
C THR A 26 -11.92 -6.25 0.05
N GLU A 27 -11.74 -5.68 -1.15
CA GLU A 27 -12.83 -5.08 -1.94
C GLU A 27 -13.57 -6.10 -2.80
N GLY A 28 -13.13 -7.38 -2.78
CA GLY A 28 -13.84 -8.50 -3.43
C GLY A 28 -13.59 -8.62 -4.93
N PHE A 29 -12.52 -8.02 -5.45
CA PHE A 29 -12.13 -8.17 -6.84
C PHE A 29 -11.42 -9.50 -7.09
N ALA A 30 -11.93 -10.28 -8.01
CA ALA A 30 -11.22 -11.45 -8.53
C ALA A 30 -10.05 -10.99 -9.41
N TYR A 31 -8.90 -11.65 -9.27
CA TYR A 31 -7.72 -11.36 -10.07
C TYR A 31 -6.88 -12.61 -10.33
N LYS A 32 -6.07 -12.54 -11.38
CA LYS A 32 -5.07 -13.56 -11.71
C LYS A 32 -3.76 -12.89 -12.05
N ILE A 33 -2.72 -13.20 -11.27
CA ILE A 33 -1.38 -12.65 -11.51
C ILE A 33 -0.78 -13.34 -12.73
N ASN A 34 -0.36 -12.53 -13.70
CA ASN A 34 0.32 -12.98 -14.92
C ASN A 34 1.84 -12.94 -14.73
N GLU A 35 2.37 -11.85 -14.11
CA GLU A 35 3.81 -11.69 -13.94
C GLU A 35 4.12 -10.69 -12.82
N LYS A 36 5.14 -11.00 -12.01
CA LYS A 36 5.73 -10.09 -11.00
C LYS A 36 7.13 -9.68 -11.48
N LEU A 37 7.29 -8.40 -11.78
CA LEU A 37 8.55 -7.79 -12.22
C LEU A 37 9.03 -6.78 -11.16
N ASP A 38 10.25 -6.26 -11.33
CA ASP A 38 10.73 -5.21 -10.44
C ASP A 38 9.86 -3.95 -10.59
N GLN A 39 9.22 -3.55 -9.50
CA GLN A 39 8.27 -2.44 -9.41
C GLN A 39 7.06 -2.51 -10.37
N VAL A 40 6.80 -3.64 -11.00
CA VAL A 40 5.62 -3.82 -11.85
C VAL A 40 4.91 -5.14 -11.54
N LEU A 41 3.61 -5.06 -11.28
CA LEU A 41 2.73 -6.20 -11.20
C LEU A 41 1.80 -6.21 -12.41
N ARG A 42 1.75 -7.34 -13.13
CA ARG A 42 0.83 -7.57 -14.23
C ARG A 42 -0.20 -8.62 -13.82
N LEU A 43 -1.47 -8.31 -14.01
CA LEU A 43 -2.56 -9.23 -13.65
C LEU A 43 -3.81 -9.01 -14.52
N GLU A 44 -4.68 -9.99 -14.55
CA GLU A 44 -6.04 -9.88 -15.06
C GLU A 44 -6.97 -9.48 -13.92
N ALA A 45 -7.73 -8.40 -14.06
CA ALA A 45 -8.76 -7.98 -13.12
C ALA A 45 -9.78 -7.06 -13.80
N ASP A 46 -10.88 -6.79 -13.09
CA ASP A 46 -11.82 -5.75 -13.49
C ASP A 46 -11.20 -4.37 -13.29
N PRO A 47 -11.19 -3.48 -14.31
CA PRO A 47 -10.68 -2.11 -14.19
C PRO A 47 -11.33 -1.26 -13.10
N GLU A 48 -12.51 -1.60 -12.62
CA GLU A 48 -13.18 -0.94 -11.49
C GLU A 48 -12.34 -1.02 -10.20
N CYS A 49 -11.45 -2.00 -10.08
CA CYS A 49 -10.51 -2.11 -8.95
C CYS A 49 -9.61 -0.88 -8.79
N VAL A 50 -9.41 -0.09 -9.85
CA VAL A 50 -8.58 1.13 -9.83
C VAL A 50 -9.12 2.16 -8.86
N GLU A 51 -10.44 2.28 -8.70
CA GLU A 51 -11.04 3.23 -7.75
C GLU A 51 -10.74 2.83 -6.30
N ALA A 52 -10.77 1.55 -5.98
CA ALA A 52 -10.36 1.05 -4.67
C ALA A 52 -8.86 1.33 -4.39
N LEU A 53 -8.01 1.12 -5.39
CA LEU A 53 -6.58 1.43 -5.30
C LEU A 53 -6.30 2.92 -5.11
N LYS A 54 -7.01 3.80 -5.81
CA LYS A 54 -6.91 5.26 -5.62
C LYS A 54 -7.19 5.70 -4.18
N GLN A 55 -8.16 5.07 -3.53
CA GLN A 55 -8.55 5.39 -2.15
C GLN A 55 -7.59 4.79 -1.12
N ARG A 56 -7.10 3.58 -1.34
CA ARG A 56 -6.45 2.76 -0.32
C ARG A 56 -4.93 2.67 -0.44
N ALA A 57 -4.39 2.60 -1.67
CA ALA A 57 -3.00 2.24 -1.88
C ALA A 57 -2.00 3.31 -1.40
N ALA A 58 -0.95 2.85 -0.72
CA ALA A 58 0.19 3.68 -0.34
C ALA A 58 1.40 3.48 -1.27
N PHE A 59 1.56 2.28 -1.81
CA PHE A 59 2.74 1.90 -2.59
C PHE A 59 2.47 1.72 -4.09
N THR A 60 1.23 1.75 -4.56
CA THR A 60 0.92 1.84 -6.00
C THR A 60 1.09 3.28 -6.46
N ARG A 61 1.71 3.47 -7.62
CA ARG A 61 1.98 4.78 -8.25
C ARG A 61 1.13 5.06 -9.46
N LEU A 62 0.82 4.00 -10.22
CA LEU A 62 0.08 4.09 -11.46
C LEU A 62 -0.65 2.78 -11.71
N CYS A 63 -1.86 2.89 -12.24
CA CYS A 63 -2.66 1.79 -12.73
C CYS A 63 -2.91 2.00 -14.23
N ALA A 64 -2.70 0.98 -15.04
CA ALA A 64 -2.88 1.06 -16.48
C ALA A 64 -3.52 -0.20 -17.06
N MET A 65 -4.31 -0.02 -18.11
CA MET A 65 -4.78 -1.12 -18.96
C MET A 65 -3.67 -1.48 -19.95
N GLU A 66 -3.24 -2.74 -19.94
CA GLU A 66 -2.17 -3.21 -20.79
C GLU A 66 -2.65 -3.36 -22.25
N LEU A 67 -1.93 -2.75 -23.18
CA LEU A 67 -2.12 -2.93 -24.61
C LEU A 67 -1.20 -4.02 -25.16
N PHE A 68 0.08 -3.98 -24.75
CA PHE A 68 1.04 -5.01 -25.10
C PHE A 68 2.23 -5.04 -24.14
N ASN A 69 2.97 -6.14 -24.19
CA ASN A 69 4.29 -6.27 -23.57
C ASN A 69 5.23 -7.04 -24.53
N CYS A 70 6.50 -6.67 -24.54
CA CYS A 70 7.50 -7.29 -25.40
C CYS A 70 8.91 -7.19 -24.79
N PRO A 71 9.93 -7.88 -25.37
CA PRO A 71 11.32 -7.61 -25.01
C PRO A 71 11.68 -6.14 -25.25
N SER A 72 12.46 -5.55 -24.32
CA SER A 72 12.81 -4.13 -24.33
C SER A 72 13.92 -3.76 -25.32
N THR A 73 13.74 -4.13 -26.59
CA THR A 73 14.60 -3.64 -27.69
C THR A 73 13.78 -2.74 -28.59
N THR A 74 14.37 -1.63 -29.06
CA THR A 74 13.65 -0.68 -29.91
C THR A 74 12.98 -1.34 -31.13
N PRO A 75 13.61 -2.28 -31.85
CA PRO A 75 12.96 -2.97 -32.97
C PRO A 75 11.72 -3.77 -32.52
N ASN A 76 11.80 -4.50 -31.40
CA ASN A 76 10.67 -5.28 -30.89
C ASN A 76 9.53 -4.38 -30.43
N ILE A 77 9.85 -3.30 -29.73
CA ILE A 77 8.86 -2.32 -29.26
C ILE A 77 8.08 -1.74 -30.45
N ILE A 78 8.78 -1.25 -31.46
CA ILE A 78 8.17 -0.65 -32.64
C ILE A 78 7.36 -1.69 -33.42
N LYS A 79 7.91 -2.89 -33.64
CA LYS A 79 7.19 -3.97 -34.32
C LYS A 79 5.89 -4.33 -33.58
N THR A 80 5.95 -4.44 -32.26
CA THR A 80 4.78 -4.80 -31.46
C THR A 80 3.74 -3.69 -31.43
N LEU A 81 4.18 -2.43 -31.39
CA LEU A 81 3.29 -1.28 -31.46
C LEU A 81 2.49 -1.25 -32.78
N TYR A 82 3.12 -1.55 -33.91
CA TYR A 82 2.44 -1.65 -35.23
C TYR A 82 1.37 -2.76 -35.27
N ALA A 83 1.58 -3.84 -34.52
CA ALA A 83 0.63 -4.94 -34.43
C ALA A 83 -0.48 -4.70 -33.40
N ALA A 84 -0.30 -3.75 -32.48
CA ALA A 84 -1.26 -3.43 -31.44
C ALA A 84 -2.28 -2.40 -31.95
N HIS A 85 -3.56 -2.65 -31.69
CA HIS A 85 -4.67 -1.75 -32.08
C HIS A 85 -4.75 -0.52 -31.17
N VAL A 86 -3.67 0.27 -31.12
CA VAL A 86 -3.56 1.45 -30.23
C VAL A 86 -4.56 2.55 -30.60
N ASN A 87 -4.99 2.59 -31.87
CA ASN A 87 -6.02 3.52 -32.37
C ASN A 87 -7.39 3.31 -31.71
N GLU A 88 -7.73 2.10 -31.30
CA GLU A 88 -8.98 1.81 -30.58
C GLU A 88 -9.04 2.48 -29.20
N ALA A 89 -7.89 2.89 -28.68
CA ALA A 89 -7.75 3.57 -27.40
C ALA A 89 -7.97 5.08 -27.48
N LEU A 90 -8.07 5.66 -28.67
CA LEU A 90 -8.26 7.08 -28.90
C LEU A 90 -9.57 7.31 -29.67
N LYS A 91 -10.41 8.20 -29.14
CA LYS A 91 -11.56 8.71 -29.88
C LYS A 91 -11.12 9.82 -30.82
N GLU A 92 -11.93 10.10 -31.85
CA GLU A 92 -11.67 11.19 -32.77
C GLU A 92 -11.44 12.52 -32.04
N ASN A 93 -10.43 13.27 -32.46
CA ASN A 93 -10.03 14.57 -31.89
C ASN A 93 -9.53 14.55 -30.43
N GLU A 94 -9.31 13.39 -29.82
CA GLU A 94 -8.69 13.34 -28.47
C GLU A 94 -7.21 13.70 -28.52
N SER A 95 -6.76 14.36 -27.48
CA SER A 95 -5.34 14.64 -27.25
C SER A 95 -4.69 13.53 -26.42
N PHE A 96 -3.44 13.23 -26.72
CA PHE A 96 -2.71 12.22 -25.98
C PHE A 96 -1.26 12.65 -25.67
N VAL A 97 -0.64 11.89 -24.76
CA VAL A 97 0.79 11.94 -24.48
C VAL A 97 1.31 10.51 -24.27
N VAL A 98 2.56 10.30 -24.62
CA VAL A 98 3.30 9.09 -24.26
C VAL A 98 4.29 9.43 -23.15
N ARG A 99 4.40 8.55 -22.15
CA ARG A 99 5.38 8.64 -21.06
C ARG A 99 6.09 7.29 -20.90
N VAL A 100 7.40 7.32 -20.85
CA VAL A 100 8.22 6.12 -20.64
C VAL A 100 8.98 6.25 -19.31
N LYS A 101 8.86 5.24 -18.46
CA LYS A 101 9.53 5.16 -17.17
C LYS A 101 10.53 4.01 -17.17
N HIS A 102 11.71 4.25 -16.62
CA HIS A 102 12.73 3.22 -16.37
C HIS A 102 12.65 2.77 -14.91
N VAL A 103 12.77 1.48 -14.68
CA VAL A 103 12.97 0.89 -13.36
C VAL A 103 14.45 0.56 -13.20
N GLY A 104 15.10 1.14 -12.19
CA GLY A 104 16.52 0.93 -11.96
C GLY A 104 17.37 1.17 -13.23
N ASN A 105 18.28 0.24 -13.51
CA ASN A 105 19.17 0.31 -14.65
C ASN A 105 18.74 -0.62 -15.81
N TYR A 106 17.53 -1.17 -15.77
CA TYR A 106 17.04 -2.02 -16.85
C TYR A 106 16.91 -1.23 -18.15
N SER A 107 17.44 -1.80 -19.25
CA SER A 107 17.38 -1.20 -20.59
C SER A 107 17.93 0.23 -20.64
N ALA A 108 19.03 0.51 -19.90
CA ALA A 108 19.64 1.83 -19.80
C ALA A 108 20.15 2.39 -21.16
N GLU A 109 20.36 1.52 -22.14
CA GLU A 109 20.73 1.85 -23.53
C GLU A 109 19.56 2.51 -24.29
N ILE A 110 18.33 2.35 -23.84
CA ILE A 110 17.16 2.95 -24.50
C ILE A 110 16.96 4.37 -23.97
N ASN A 111 17.05 5.34 -24.85
CA ASN A 111 16.68 6.71 -24.50
C ASN A 111 15.15 6.83 -24.41
N GLY A 112 14.60 6.99 -23.20
CA GLY A 112 13.17 7.06 -22.95
C GLY A 112 12.48 8.21 -23.71
N MET A 113 13.11 9.38 -23.81
CA MET A 113 12.54 10.54 -24.54
C MET A 113 12.45 10.29 -26.04
N LEU A 114 13.48 9.69 -26.64
CA LEU A 114 13.43 9.30 -28.07
C LEU A 114 12.38 8.20 -28.29
N LEU A 115 12.23 7.29 -27.34
CA LEU A 115 11.20 6.27 -27.43
C LEU A 115 9.78 6.88 -27.32
N GLU A 116 9.54 7.80 -26.38
CA GLU A 116 8.29 8.56 -26.29
C GLU A 116 7.92 9.23 -27.61
N GLN A 117 8.91 9.89 -28.24
CA GLN A 117 8.74 10.59 -29.51
C GLN A 117 8.37 9.62 -30.64
N LYS A 118 9.11 8.52 -30.82
CA LYS A 118 8.82 7.49 -31.84
C LYS A 118 7.45 6.85 -31.67
N LEU A 119 7.08 6.52 -30.43
CA LEU A 119 5.76 5.97 -30.10
C LEU A 119 4.67 6.99 -30.42
N GLY A 120 4.87 8.27 -30.06
CA GLY A 120 3.94 9.37 -30.37
C GLY A 120 3.76 9.60 -31.87
N GLU A 121 4.84 9.62 -32.64
CA GLU A 121 4.81 9.75 -34.12
C GLU A 121 4.01 8.60 -34.76
N HIS A 122 4.23 7.37 -34.28
CA HIS A 122 3.47 6.22 -34.78
C HIS A 122 1.98 6.34 -34.43
N ILE A 123 1.63 6.69 -33.19
CA ILE A 123 0.22 6.88 -32.79
C ILE A 123 -0.44 7.95 -33.67
N LEU A 124 0.24 9.07 -33.96
CA LEU A 124 -0.27 10.09 -34.87
C LEU A 124 -0.47 9.57 -36.30
N SER A 125 0.37 8.65 -36.76
CA SER A 125 0.23 8.09 -38.12
C SER A 125 -1.01 7.22 -38.30
N ILE A 126 -1.50 6.59 -37.22
CA ILE A 126 -2.68 5.72 -37.24
C ILE A 126 -3.95 6.42 -36.69
N ALA A 127 -3.79 7.55 -36.01
CA ALA A 127 -4.87 8.39 -35.51
C ALA A 127 -4.61 9.87 -35.87
N PRO A 128 -4.66 10.26 -37.13
CA PRO A 128 -4.21 11.58 -37.63
C PRO A 128 -5.07 12.74 -37.11
N GLU A 129 -6.31 12.48 -36.70
CA GLU A 129 -7.18 13.49 -36.09
C GLU A 129 -6.84 13.82 -34.63
N SER A 130 -5.97 13.01 -34.01
CA SER A 130 -5.53 13.21 -32.63
C SER A 130 -4.40 14.23 -32.53
N LYS A 131 -4.16 14.79 -31.35
CA LYS A 131 -3.12 15.79 -31.10
C LYS A 131 -2.25 15.41 -29.91
N VAL A 132 -0.94 15.64 -30.03
CA VAL A 132 -0.03 15.50 -28.87
C VAL A 132 -0.22 16.71 -27.95
N LYS A 133 -0.52 16.46 -26.67
CA LYS A 133 -0.68 17.47 -25.65
C LYS A 133 0.09 17.07 -24.38
N LEU A 134 1.15 17.81 -24.07
CA LEU A 134 2.07 17.45 -22.99
C LEU A 134 1.51 17.70 -21.57
N ARG A 135 0.51 18.58 -21.45
CA ARG A 135 -0.17 18.92 -20.20
C ARG A 135 -1.66 18.68 -20.37
N ASP A 136 -2.28 18.03 -19.41
CA ASP A 136 -3.70 17.72 -19.38
C ASP A 136 -4.22 17.06 -20.70
N PRO A 137 -3.61 15.97 -21.18
CA PRO A 137 -4.11 15.21 -22.33
C PRO A 137 -5.39 14.48 -21.95
N ASN A 138 -6.19 14.09 -22.96
CA ASN A 138 -7.34 13.22 -22.75
C ASN A 138 -6.88 11.78 -22.41
N VAL A 139 -5.84 11.30 -23.11
CA VAL A 139 -5.29 9.96 -22.93
C VAL A 139 -3.80 10.04 -22.62
N THR A 140 -3.35 9.33 -21.60
CA THR A 140 -1.93 9.13 -21.33
C THR A 140 -1.56 7.68 -21.60
N PHE A 141 -0.65 7.47 -22.54
CA PHE A 141 -0.02 6.17 -22.73
C PHE A 141 1.22 6.08 -21.87
N THR A 142 1.32 5.02 -21.08
CA THR A 142 2.50 4.77 -20.25
C THR A 142 3.23 3.51 -20.68
N GLY A 143 4.54 3.66 -20.93
CA GLY A 143 5.49 2.56 -21.12
C GLY A 143 6.38 2.40 -19.91
N ILE A 144 6.66 1.16 -19.49
CA ILE A 144 7.59 0.86 -18.40
C ILE A 144 8.65 -0.12 -18.89
N LEU A 145 9.91 0.26 -18.71
CA LEU A 145 11.09 -0.55 -18.98
C LEU A 145 11.57 -1.18 -17.67
N THR A 146 11.44 -2.50 -17.56
CA THR A 146 11.84 -3.28 -16.38
C THR A 146 12.20 -4.71 -16.77
N ASN A 147 13.16 -5.34 -16.10
CA ASN A 147 13.56 -6.74 -16.32
C ASN A 147 13.72 -7.13 -17.80
N ASN A 148 14.30 -6.24 -18.62
CA ASN A 148 14.45 -6.39 -20.08
C ASN A 148 13.11 -6.59 -20.82
N ARG A 149 12.04 -6.05 -20.26
CA ARG A 149 10.68 -6.01 -20.82
C ARG A 149 10.23 -4.58 -20.99
N PHE A 150 9.41 -4.35 -21.99
CA PHE A 150 8.65 -3.12 -22.17
C PHE A 150 7.16 -3.44 -22.05
N ILE A 151 6.49 -2.83 -21.08
CA ILE A 151 5.06 -2.95 -20.86
C ILE A 151 4.43 -1.63 -21.24
N PHE A 152 3.41 -1.65 -22.11
CA PHE A 152 2.79 -0.45 -22.65
C PHE A 152 1.26 -0.51 -22.52
N GLY A 153 0.65 0.62 -22.17
CA GLY A 153 -0.79 0.67 -22.04
C GLY A 153 -1.33 2.06 -21.73
N ILE A 154 -2.64 2.11 -21.49
CA ILE A 154 -3.39 3.33 -21.19
C ILE A 154 -3.42 3.53 -19.69
N THR A 155 -2.97 4.69 -19.21
CA THR A 155 -3.06 5.06 -17.80
C THR A 155 -4.51 5.25 -17.40
N LEU A 156 -4.96 4.46 -16.43
CA LEU A 156 -6.29 4.58 -15.82
C LEU A 156 -6.26 5.53 -14.62
N ALA A 157 -5.18 5.49 -13.84
CA ALA A 157 -4.97 6.41 -12.72
C ALA A 157 -3.50 6.58 -12.35
N GLU A 158 -3.15 7.78 -11.90
CA GLU A 158 -1.91 8.05 -11.15
C GLU A 158 -2.25 8.28 -9.68
N ILE A 159 -1.51 7.59 -8.78
CA ILE A 159 -1.71 7.67 -7.34
C ILE A 159 -0.59 8.49 -6.71
N SER A 160 -0.95 9.68 -6.24
CA SER A 160 -0.01 10.64 -5.68
C SER A 160 0.47 10.25 -4.28
N ALA A 161 1.78 10.33 -4.07
CA ALA A 161 2.36 10.18 -2.73
C ALA A 161 2.23 11.44 -1.85
N LYS A 162 1.82 12.60 -2.41
CA LYS A 162 1.71 13.87 -1.68
C LYS A 162 0.93 13.77 -0.37
N PRO A 163 -0.26 13.14 -0.32
CA PRO A 163 -1.03 13.04 0.93
C PRO A 163 -0.26 12.34 2.05
N PHE A 164 0.56 11.33 1.75
CA PHE A 164 1.39 10.65 2.74
C PHE A 164 2.56 11.53 3.20
N VAL A 165 3.12 12.38 2.33
CA VAL A 165 4.16 13.35 2.69
C VAL A 165 3.60 14.40 3.66
N GLU A 166 2.36 14.84 3.46
CA GLU A 166 1.69 15.78 4.37
C GLU A 166 1.38 15.15 5.73
N ARG A 167 1.13 13.84 5.79
CA ARG A 167 0.87 13.10 7.02
C ARG A 167 2.13 12.53 7.70
N ARG A 168 3.33 12.89 7.26
CA ARG A 168 4.59 12.46 7.93
C ARG A 168 4.59 12.87 9.42
N PRO A 169 5.16 12.04 10.31
CA PRO A 169 5.16 12.29 11.75
C PRO A 169 5.62 13.70 12.15
N ARG A 170 6.70 14.21 11.52
CA ARG A 170 7.28 15.53 11.81
C ARG A 170 6.39 16.71 11.38
N LYS A 171 5.39 16.50 10.54
CA LYS A 171 4.43 17.52 10.10
C LYS A 171 3.18 17.57 10.98
N ARG A 172 3.06 16.65 11.95
CA ARG A 172 1.90 16.58 12.85
C ARG A 172 2.02 17.53 14.02
N PRO A 173 0.91 18.05 14.55
CA PRO A 173 0.91 18.90 15.74
C PRO A 173 1.48 18.24 17.00
N PHE A 174 1.35 16.90 17.10
CA PHE A 174 1.98 16.11 18.13
C PHE A 174 2.92 15.09 17.49
N PHE A 175 4.21 15.23 17.76
CA PHE A 175 5.28 14.39 17.23
C PHE A 175 5.93 13.54 18.33
N HIS A 176 6.25 12.30 17.99
CA HIS A 176 7.11 11.43 18.78
C HIS A 176 8.07 10.68 17.83
N PRO A 177 9.38 10.51 18.20
CA PRO A 177 10.37 9.88 17.32
C PRO A 177 10.05 8.45 16.90
N SER A 178 9.34 7.68 17.74
CA SER A 178 8.91 6.31 17.43
C SER A 178 7.73 6.22 16.47
N ALA A 179 7.13 7.35 16.07
CA ALA A 179 5.95 7.33 15.22
C ALA A 179 6.24 6.70 13.85
N MET A 180 5.41 5.75 13.45
CA MET A 180 5.50 5.08 12.16
C MET A 180 5.21 6.04 11.00
N GLN A 181 5.83 5.79 9.83
CA GLN A 181 5.54 6.54 8.60
C GLN A 181 4.14 6.21 8.08
N ALA A 182 3.45 7.21 7.55
CA ALA A 182 2.07 7.10 7.10
C ALA A 182 1.86 6.01 6.02
N LYS A 183 2.77 5.90 5.05
CA LYS A 183 2.69 4.85 4.02
C LYS A 183 2.74 3.44 4.60
N LEU A 184 3.69 3.18 5.50
CA LEU A 184 3.84 1.86 6.11
C LEU A 184 2.62 1.53 6.97
N ALA A 185 2.12 2.49 7.73
CA ALA A 185 0.90 2.32 8.53
C ALA A 185 -0.32 2.02 7.65
N ARG A 186 -0.49 2.73 6.52
CA ARG A 186 -1.55 2.45 5.55
C ARG A 186 -1.44 1.05 4.96
N CYS A 187 -0.24 0.62 4.58
CA CYS A 187 0.01 -0.73 4.10
C CYS A 187 -0.38 -1.77 5.18
N MET A 188 0.06 -1.59 6.43
CA MET A 188 -0.31 -2.49 7.52
C MET A 188 -1.83 -2.55 7.74
N VAL A 189 -2.53 -1.42 7.62
CA VAL A 189 -4.00 -1.38 7.66
C VAL A 189 -4.58 -2.19 6.51
N ASN A 190 -4.09 -2.03 5.28
CA ASN A 190 -4.57 -2.79 4.12
C ASN A 190 -4.33 -4.30 4.28
N LEU A 191 -3.15 -4.73 4.77
CA LEU A 191 -2.80 -6.13 5.03
C LEU A 191 -3.72 -6.80 6.07
N ALA A 192 -4.31 -6.03 6.99
CA ALA A 192 -5.30 -6.53 7.94
C ALA A 192 -6.70 -6.72 7.35
N HIS A 193 -6.95 -6.30 6.11
CA HIS A 193 -8.21 -6.42 5.37
C HIS A 193 -9.44 -5.80 6.05
N PRO A 194 -9.40 -4.57 6.59
CA PRO A 194 -10.59 -3.91 7.08
C PRO A 194 -11.46 -3.41 5.94
N ARG A 195 -12.77 -3.54 6.05
CA ARG A 195 -13.74 -2.90 5.16
C ARG A 195 -14.21 -1.56 5.75
N ALA A 196 -14.71 -0.68 4.90
CA ALA A 196 -15.32 0.56 5.37
C ALA A 196 -16.44 0.28 6.39
N GLY A 197 -16.49 1.07 7.47
CA GLY A 197 -17.44 0.89 8.59
C GLY A 197 -17.01 -0.14 9.64
N GLU A 198 -16.01 -0.99 9.39
CA GLU A 198 -15.49 -1.95 10.38
C GLU A 198 -14.61 -1.29 11.44
N ILE A 199 -14.54 -1.90 12.61
CA ILE A 199 -13.75 -1.42 13.75
C ILE A 199 -12.32 -1.91 13.67
N VAL A 200 -11.39 -0.97 13.48
CA VAL A 200 -9.94 -1.19 13.56
C VAL A 200 -9.47 -0.80 14.97
N LEU A 201 -8.88 -1.75 15.69
CA LEU A 201 -8.26 -1.54 16.99
C LEU A 201 -6.75 -1.36 16.85
N ASP A 202 -6.22 -0.31 17.48
CA ASP A 202 -4.78 -0.18 17.75
C ASP A 202 -4.56 -0.11 19.27
N PRO A 203 -4.14 -1.22 19.91
CA PRO A 203 -3.92 -1.27 21.36
C PRO A 203 -2.66 -0.52 21.84
N PHE A 204 -1.84 0.01 20.95
CA PHE A 204 -0.66 0.84 21.24
C PHE A 204 -0.63 2.07 20.32
N CYS A 205 -1.69 2.86 20.32
CA CYS A 205 -1.95 3.86 19.29
C CYS A 205 -0.92 5.01 19.24
N GLY A 206 -0.19 5.25 20.30
CA GLY A 206 0.92 6.21 20.35
C GLY A 206 0.54 7.60 19.85
N THR A 207 0.97 7.97 18.65
CA THR A 207 0.65 9.26 17.99
C THR A 207 -0.55 9.16 17.04
N GLY A 208 -1.22 8.02 16.98
CA GLY A 208 -2.43 7.76 16.19
C GLY A 208 -2.20 7.46 14.71
N THR A 209 -1.02 7.03 14.29
CA THR A 209 -0.75 6.84 12.85
C THR A 209 -1.66 5.78 12.22
N MET A 210 -1.84 4.61 12.86
CA MET A 210 -2.73 3.55 12.37
C MET A 210 -4.17 4.03 12.32
N LEU A 211 -4.63 4.71 13.39
CA LEU A 211 -6.00 5.21 13.48
C LEU A 211 -6.30 6.24 12.37
N ILE A 212 -5.36 7.18 12.11
CA ILE A 212 -5.50 8.17 11.04
C ILE A 212 -5.65 7.47 9.69
N GLU A 213 -4.75 6.53 9.37
CA GLU A 213 -4.75 5.84 8.07
C GLU A 213 -5.97 4.93 7.90
N ALA A 214 -6.44 4.27 8.96
CA ALA A 214 -7.66 3.45 8.92
C ALA A 214 -8.92 4.32 8.77
N THR A 215 -9.02 5.45 9.51
CA THR A 215 -10.19 6.33 9.38
C THR A 215 -10.27 6.97 8.01
N LEU A 216 -9.14 7.31 7.37
CA LEU A 216 -9.11 7.88 6.02
C LEU A 216 -9.61 6.93 4.91
N ILE A 217 -9.67 5.63 5.18
CA ILE A 217 -10.28 4.64 4.26
C ILE A 217 -11.67 4.19 4.72
N GLY A 218 -12.32 4.98 5.58
CA GLY A 218 -13.69 4.76 6.00
C GLY A 218 -13.90 3.81 7.18
N CYS A 219 -12.84 3.36 7.85
CA CYS A 219 -12.97 2.51 9.04
C CYS A 219 -13.34 3.33 10.28
N ARG A 220 -14.05 2.69 11.21
CA ARG A 220 -14.22 3.15 12.58
C ARG A 220 -12.98 2.74 13.37
N THR A 221 -12.48 3.59 14.26
CA THR A 221 -11.20 3.31 14.91
C THR A 221 -11.27 3.45 16.43
N VAL A 222 -10.64 2.51 17.12
CA VAL A 222 -10.45 2.55 18.57
C VAL A 222 -8.96 2.46 18.87
N GLY A 223 -8.44 3.42 19.63
CA GLY A 223 -7.04 3.46 20.03
C GLY A 223 -6.88 3.33 21.54
N LEU A 224 -5.87 2.57 21.98
CA LEU A 224 -5.50 2.48 23.38
C LEU A 224 -4.06 2.93 23.55
N ASP A 225 -3.76 3.58 24.66
CA ASP A 225 -2.40 3.86 25.09
C ASP A 225 -2.35 4.02 26.60
N VAL A 226 -1.35 3.46 27.25
CA VAL A 226 -1.17 3.58 28.70
C VAL A 226 -0.79 5.00 29.14
N GLN A 227 -0.20 5.77 28.22
CA GLN A 227 0.23 7.14 28.48
C GLN A 227 -0.84 8.16 28.06
N ARG A 228 -1.41 8.88 29.05
CA ARG A 228 -2.38 9.96 28.80
C ARG A 228 -1.87 11.02 27.81
N ARG A 229 -0.56 11.29 27.81
CA ARG A 229 0.08 12.23 26.88
C ARG A 229 -0.07 11.75 25.43
N MET A 230 0.14 10.46 25.18
CA MET A 230 0.05 9.84 23.84
C MET A 230 -1.39 9.85 23.36
N ALA A 231 -2.34 9.41 24.19
CA ALA A 231 -3.77 9.44 23.88
C ALA A 231 -4.28 10.85 23.50
N ARG A 232 -3.89 11.88 24.28
CA ARG A 232 -4.19 13.28 23.94
C ARG A 232 -3.53 13.73 22.63
N GLY A 233 -2.28 13.32 22.40
CA GLY A 233 -1.54 13.59 21.17
C GLY A 233 -2.19 12.96 19.95
N THR A 234 -2.68 11.74 20.07
CA THR A 234 -3.47 11.04 19.04
C THR A 234 -4.71 11.85 18.67
N LEU A 235 -5.53 12.25 19.64
CA LEU A 235 -6.73 13.06 19.36
C LEU A 235 -6.39 14.39 18.66
N ARG A 236 -5.31 15.05 19.09
CA ARG A 236 -4.83 16.29 18.46
C ARG A 236 -4.41 16.06 16.99
N ASN A 237 -3.71 14.97 16.71
CA ASN A 237 -3.28 14.64 15.36
C ASN A 237 -4.49 14.27 14.47
N MET A 238 -5.43 13.47 14.97
CA MET A 238 -6.64 13.10 14.24
C MET A 238 -7.49 14.31 13.89
N ALA A 239 -7.69 15.22 14.86
CA ALA A 239 -8.40 16.49 14.63
C ALA A 239 -7.73 17.36 13.56
N HIS A 240 -6.38 17.41 13.52
CA HIS A 240 -5.63 18.14 12.50
C HIS A 240 -5.92 17.63 11.09
N PHE A 241 -6.06 16.32 10.91
CA PHE A 241 -6.41 15.71 9.63
C PHE A 241 -7.93 15.61 9.40
N LYS A 242 -8.75 16.25 10.26
CA LYS A 242 -10.22 16.27 10.18
C LYS A 242 -10.84 14.87 10.19
N VAL A 243 -10.21 13.94 10.89
CA VAL A 243 -10.72 12.58 11.13
C VAL A 243 -11.02 12.39 12.63
N LYS A 244 -12.00 11.53 12.94
CA LYS A 244 -12.46 11.32 14.31
C LYS A 244 -12.46 9.82 14.63
N PRO A 245 -11.83 9.37 15.74
CA PRO A 245 -11.96 8.00 16.21
C PRO A 245 -13.30 7.79 16.91
N GLU A 246 -13.73 6.53 17.04
CA GLU A 246 -14.82 6.16 17.95
C GLU A 246 -14.41 6.43 19.40
N ALA A 247 -13.19 5.98 19.77
CA ALA A 247 -12.62 6.23 21.06
C ALA A 247 -11.09 6.23 21.06
N VAL A 248 -10.49 7.01 21.96
CA VAL A 248 -9.10 6.86 22.39
C VAL A 248 -9.10 6.76 23.91
N VAL A 249 -8.68 5.61 24.42
CA VAL A 249 -8.79 5.27 25.85
C VAL A 249 -7.42 5.16 26.49
N VAL A 250 -7.26 5.72 27.67
CA VAL A 250 -6.04 5.57 28.48
C VAL A 250 -6.18 4.31 29.32
N THR A 251 -5.53 3.24 28.89
CA THR A 251 -5.60 1.93 29.54
C THR A 251 -4.40 1.06 29.18
N ASP A 252 -4.16 0.01 29.97
CA ASP A 252 -3.22 -1.04 29.61
C ASP A 252 -3.87 -1.96 28.56
N ALA A 253 -3.12 -2.28 27.51
CA ALA A 253 -3.58 -3.12 26.41
C ALA A 253 -3.99 -4.55 26.85
N ARG A 254 -3.62 -5.00 28.06
CA ARG A 254 -4.09 -6.26 28.65
C ARG A 254 -5.57 -6.24 29.01
N THR A 255 -6.10 -5.04 29.32
CA THR A 255 -7.50 -4.87 29.71
C THR A 255 -8.21 -4.11 28.59
N LEU A 256 -8.73 -4.85 27.63
CA LEU A 256 -9.42 -4.26 26.48
C LEU A 256 -10.81 -3.77 26.89
N PRO A 257 -11.10 -2.45 26.84
CA PRO A 257 -12.38 -1.89 27.24
C PRO A 257 -13.45 -2.00 26.14
N ILE A 258 -13.27 -2.93 25.21
CA ILE A 258 -14.17 -3.18 24.08
C ILE A 258 -14.50 -4.67 24.01
N ARG A 259 -15.70 -4.97 23.53
CA ARG A 259 -16.18 -6.36 23.42
C ARG A 259 -15.91 -6.98 22.05
N ARG A 260 -15.61 -6.17 21.04
CA ARG A 260 -15.40 -6.64 19.67
C ARG A 260 -14.50 -5.67 18.89
N ALA A 261 -13.61 -6.22 18.08
CA ALA A 261 -12.93 -5.55 16.98
C ALA A 261 -13.04 -6.40 15.71
N ASP A 262 -13.09 -5.77 14.55
CA ASP A 262 -13.12 -6.50 13.27
C ASP A 262 -11.71 -6.84 12.80
N VAL A 263 -10.75 -5.94 12.99
CA VAL A 263 -9.32 -6.17 12.76
C VAL A 263 -8.45 -5.45 13.80
N VAL A 264 -7.21 -5.90 13.94
CA VAL A 264 -6.21 -5.25 14.81
C VAL A 264 -5.00 -4.88 14.00
N VAL A 265 -4.54 -3.63 14.13
CA VAL A 265 -3.31 -3.15 13.46
C VAL A 265 -2.48 -2.38 14.45
N THR A 266 -1.24 -2.82 14.71
CA THR A 266 -0.48 -2.21 15.81
C THR A 266 1.03 -2.31 15.66
N ASP A 267 1.74 -1.36 16.30
CA ASP A 267 3.21 -1.30 16.44
C ASP A 267 3.56 -1.22 17.94
N PRO A 268 3.67 -2.35 18.67
CA PRO A 268 3.94 -2.39 20.09
C PRO A 268 5.28 -1.73 20.46
N PRO A 269 5.49 -1.28 21.71
CA PRO A 269 6.75 -0.68 22.13
C PRO A 269 7.93 -1.67 22.13
N TYR A 270 9.10 -1.24 21.65
CA TYR A 270 10.30 -2.09 21.47
C TYR A 270 11.38 -1.94 22.55
N GLY A 271 11.06 -1.53 23.75
CA GLY A 271 12.03 -1.44 24.84
C GLY A 271 12.39 0.00 25.25
N THR A 272 13.66 0.31 25.48
CA THR A 272 14.17 1.43 26.28
C THR A 272 13.63 2.85 25.98
N SER A 273 13.03 3.10 24.84
CA SER A 273 12.48 4.42 24.47
C SER A 273 10.97 4.57 24.71
N SER A 274 10.30 3.54 25.20
CA SER A 274 8.86 3.53 25.46
C SER A 274 8.54 2.82 26.79
N THR A 275 7.42 3.18 27.38
CA THR A 275 7.01 2.62 28.67
C THR A 275 6.53 1.19 28.50
N THR A 276 7.36 0.22 28.83
CA THR A 276 7.02 -1.23 28.76
C THR A 276 6.45 -1.79 30.04
N LEU A 277 6.29 -0.95 31.09
CA LEU A 277 5.85 -1.36 32.43
C LEU A 277 6.70 -2.52 33.00
N ARG A 278 8.04 -2.47 32.82
CA ARG A 278 9.03 -3.49 33.22
C ARG A 278 8.89 -4.85 32.53
N ARG A 279 8.14 -4.95 31.41
CA ARG A 279 7.97 -6.17 30.60
C ARG A 279 8.90 -6.17 29.38
N THR A 280 9.24 -7.33 28.89
CA THR A 280 9.93 -7.47 27.60
C THR A 280 8.92 -7.24 26.45
N THR A 281 9.40 -6.77 25.32
CA THR A 281 8.57 -6.62 24.10
C THR A 281 7.88 -7.92 23.71
N LYS A 282 8.53 -9.08 23.87
CA LYS A 282 7.92 -10.38 23.57
C LYS A 282 6.72 -10.68 24.48
N GLN A 283 6.86 -10.44 25.79
CA GLN A 283 5.76 -10.60 26.76
C GLN A 283 4.57 -9.70 26.40
N ILE A 284 4.83 -8.43 26.07
CA ILE A 284 3.77 -7.48 25.64
C ILE A 284 3.02 -8.00 24.41
N ILE A 285 3.75 -8.53 23.41
CA ILE A 285 3.14 -9.08 22.19
C ILE A 285 2.31 -10.33 22.51
N GLU A 286 2.81 -11.24 23.32
CA GLU A 286 2.08 -12.45 23.71
C GLU A 286 0.82 -12.11 24.53
N GLU A 287 0.90 -11.17 25.47
CA GLU A 287 -0.23 -10.70 26.24
C GLU A 287 -1.31 -10.05 25.37
N ILE A 288 -0.92 -9.19 24.41
CA ILE A 288 -1.91 -8.55 23.52
C ILE A 288 -2.54 -9.56 22.55
N LEU A 289 -1.78 -10.49 22.01
CA LEU A 289 -2.31 -11.55 21.17
C LEU A 289 -3.34 -12.39 21.93
N THR A 290 -3.10 -12.68 23.22
CA THR A 290 -4.06 -13.37 24.09
C THR A 290 -5.33 -12.55 24.30
N SER A 291 -5.19 -11.27 24.70
CA SER A 291 -6.36 -10.41 24.95
C SER A 291 -7.19 -10.15 23.70
N VAL A 292 -6.53 -9.94 22.54
CA VAL A 292 -7.20 -9.72 21.25
C VAL A 292 -7.93 -10.97 20.77
N HIS A 293 -7.44 -12.16 21.11
CA HIS A 293 -8.10 -13.41 20.73
C HIS A 293 -9.55 -13.48 21.25
N GLU A 294 -9.84 -12.90 22.38
CA GLU A 294 -11.19 -12.90 22.97
C GLU A 294 -12.20 -12.01 22.21
N ILE A 295 -11.71 -10.90 21.60
CA ILE A 295 -12.57 -9.87 20.99
C ILE A 295 -12.58 -9.91 19.46
N LEU A 296 -11.67 -10.67 18.84
CA LEU A 296 -11.58 -10.82 17.39
C LEU A 296 -12.38 -12.04 16.94
N ASN A 297 -13.19 -11.91 15.92
CA ASN A 297 -13.93 -13.06 15.35
C ASN A 297 -13.03 -13.98 14.56
N GLU A 298 -13.46 -15.26 14.36
CA GLU A 298 -12.81 -16.21 13.48
C GLU A 298 -12.67 -15.68 12.05
N GLY A 299 -11.59 -16.04 11.38
CA GLY A 299 -11.26 -15.57 10.04
C GLY A 299 -10.76 -14.13 9.97
N ARG A 300 -10.81 -13.36 11.05
CA ARG A 300 -10.35 -11.95 11.08
C ARG A 300 -8.86 -11.84 11.31
N ARG A 301 -8.26 -10.73 10.87
CA ARG A 301 -6.80 -10.56 10.80
C ARG A 301 -6.24 -9.62 11.87
N ILE A 302 -4.99 -9.89 12.22
CA ILE A 302 -4.12 -9.00 13.00
C ILE A 302 -2.91 -8.68 12.13
N CYS A 303 -2.58 -7.41 11.96
CA CYS A 303 -1.31 -6.97 11.38
C CYS A 303 -0.47 -6.30 12.48
N ILE A 304 0.65 -6.91 12.83
CA ILE A 304 1.50 -6.46 13.94
C ILE A 304 2.94 -6.25 13.48
N ALA A 305 3.55 -5.13 13.86
CA ALA A 305 4.97 -4.90 13.70
C ALA A 305 5.75 -5.36 14.94
N ALA A 306 6.89 -6.01 14.72
CA ALA A 306 7.79 -6.43 15.80
C ALA A 306 9.25 -6.38 15.35
N PRO A 307 10.23 -6.29 16.28
CA PRO A 307 11.61 -6.56 15.94
C PRO A 307 11.80 -7.99 15.43
N ARG A 308 12.43 -8.16 14.27
CA ARG A 308 12.67 -9.47 13.63
C ARG A 308 13.25 -10.52 14.60
N ARG A 309 14.16 -10.09 15.51
CA ARG A 309 14.81 -10.98 16.50
C ARG A 309 13.85 -11.70 17.44
N LEU A 310 12.60 -11.24 17.56
CA LEU A 310 11.62 -11.82 18.50
C LEU A 310 10.91 -13.04 17.94
N SER A 311 10.93 -13.25 16.61
CA SER A 311 10.33 -14.42 15.94
C SER A 311 8.86 -14.66 16.39
N ILE A 312 8.03 -13.60 16.33
CA ILE A 312 6.67 -13.61 16.93
C ILE A 312 5.70 -14.57 16.25
N VAL A 313 6.03 -15.06 15.06
CA VAL A 313 5.22 -16.07 14.33
C VAL A 313 5.00 -17.31 15.19
N GLN A 314 6.04 -17.78 15.90
CA GLN A 314 5.92 -18.95 16.78
C GLN A 314 4.98 -18.68 17.98
N SER A 315 5.04 -17.45 18.54
CA SER A 315 4.15 -17.05 19.64
C SER A 315 2.68 -16.99 19.19
N GLY A 316 2.42 -16.37 18.03
CA GLY A 316 1.06 -16.30 17.48
C GLY A 316 0.47 -17.68 17.14
N THR A 317 1.28 -18.56 16.54
CA THR A 317 0.83 -19.92 16.22
C THR A 317 0.46 -20.73 17.47
N ARG A 318 1.24 -20.61 18.55
CA ARG A 318 0.93 -21.25 19.85
C ARG A 318 -0.37 -20.74 20.48
N LEU A 319 -0.70 -19.46 20.21
CA LEU A 319 -1.92 -18.82 20.72
C LEU A 319 -3.16 -19.02 19.82
N GLY A 320 -3.08 -19.96 18.84
CA GLY A 320 -4.21 -20.33 18.00
C GLY A 320 -4.37 -19.53 16.72
N TYR A 321 -3.43 -18.64 16.38
CA TYR A 321 -3.48 -17.92 15.13
C TYR A 321 -2.86 -18.70 13.97
N LYS A 322 -3.40 -18.52 12.77
CA LYS A 322 -2.77 -18.92 11.51
C LYS A 322 -1.84 -17.80 11.05
N HIS A 323 -0.58 -18.10 10.82
CA HIS A 323 0.34 -17.19 10.12
C HIS A 323 -0.04 -17.10 8.64
N ILE A 324 -0.24 -15.91 8.14
CA ILE A 324 -0.57 -15.64 6.73
C ILE A 324 0.69 -15.24 5.97
N GLU A 325 1.35 -14.16 6.38
CA GLU A 325 2.54 -13.63 5.72
C GLU A 325 3.41 -12.83 6.68
N SER A 326 4.67 -12.62 6.30
CA SER A 326 5.63 -11.76 7.00
C SER A 326 6.47 -10.96 6.01
N HIS A 327 6.66 -9.68 6.31
CA HIS A 327 7.47 -8.75 5.52
C HIS A 327 8.53 -8.09 6.39
N PHE A 328 9.73 -7.86 5.84
CA PHE A 328 10.84 -7.28 6.58
C PHE A 328 11.13 -5.86 6.13
N VAL A 329 11.10 -4.93 7.09
CA VAL A 329 11.35 -3.50 6.86
C VAL A 329 12.58 -3.07 7.63
N TYR A 330 13.64 -2.71 6.92
CA TYR A 330 14.84 -2.13 7.55
C TYR A 330 14.50 -0.72 8.06
N VAL A 331 14.83 -0.45 9.32
CA VAL A 331 14.62 0.86 9.95
C VAL A 331 15.96 1.56 10.18
N HIS A 332 16.88 0.86 10.84
CA HIS A 332 18.26 1.30 11.08
C HIS A 332 19.14 0.11 11.51
N ARG A 333 20.45 0.32 11.67
CA ARG A 333 21.44 -0.74 11.92
C ARG A 333 21.05 -1.76 13.00
N SER A 334 20.35 -1.34 14.06
CA SER A 334 19.95 -2.22 15.16
C SER A 334 18.49 -2.67 15.12
N LEU A 335 17.73 -2.28 14.09
CA LEU A 335 16.29 -2.59 13.99
C LEU A 335 15.86 -2.91 12.55
N THR A 336 15.50 -4.15 12.33
CA THR A 336 14.64 -4.59 11.22
C THR A 336 13.30 -4.97 11.83
N ARG A 337 12.22 -4.34 11.35
CA ARG A 337 10.84 -4.72 11.68
C ARG A 337 10.42 -5.92 10.86
N GLU A 338 9.73 -6.85 11.48
CA GLU A 338 8.91 -7.85 10.84
C GLU A 338 7.46 -7.40 10.94
N ILE A 339 6.79 -7.21 9.80
CA ILE A 339 5.36 -6.97 9.72
C ILE A 339 4.71 -8.35 9.54
N VAL A 340 3.97 -8.80 10.54
CA VAL A 340 3.37 -10.14 10.55
C VAL A 340 1.86 -10.01 10.46
N VAL A 341 1.28 -10.77 9.55
CA VAL A 341 -0.17 -10.92 9.42
C VAL A 341 -0.58 -12.27 9.98
N PHE A 342 -1.44 -12.23 10.97
CA PHE A 342 -2.09 -13.39 11.53
C PHE A 342 -3.59 -13.39 11.20
N GLN A 343 -4.18 -14.58 11.15
CA GLN A 343 -5.62 -14.78 11.08
C GLN A 343 -6.07 -15.61 12.27
N LYS A 344 -7.12 -15.20 12.95
CA LYS A 344 -7.75 -16.03 13.99
C LYS A 344 -8.38 -17.26 13.32
N LYS A 345 -8.07 -18.45 13.87
CA LYS A 345 -8.68 -19.72 13.45
C LYS A 345 -10.09 -19.84 13.94
#